data_60f9fba8a662fc048129c150feef961a
#
_entry.id   60f9fba8a662fc048129c150feef961a
#
_cell.length_a   1.000
_cell.length_b   1.000
_cell.length_c   1.000
_cell.angle_alpha   90.00
_cell.angle_beta   90.00
_cell.angle_gamma   90.00
#
_symmetry.space_group_name_H-M   'P 1'
#
loop_
_entity.id
_entity.type
_entity.pdbx_description
1 polymer ?
#
loop_
_entity_poly.entity_id
_entity_poly.type
_entity_poly.pdbx_seq_one_letter_code
_entity_poly.pdbx_strand_id
1 'polypeptide(L)'
;PYSISIERFAELVKKYIDKKGNNHHVVFLVDEIGQYIGDDSKLMLNLQTVTEDLGTACRGKAWIIVTSQQDIDSITKVKGNDFSKIQGRFDTRLSLSSANVDEVIRKRILEKNALGKETLALLYDEKATIIRNLIDFKECAEKKFYSGREDFAAVYPFIPYQFNLLGSVLTSIRTHGASGKHLAEGERSMLALFKESAVRIMNQEAGALVPFNMFYDALE
;
A
#
# COMPACT_ATOMS: atom_id res chain seq x y z
N PRO A 1 -16.17 25.26 21.31
CA PRO A 1 -15.36 24.82 20.16
C PRO A 1 -15.07 26.05 19.30
N TYR A 2 -13.81 26.22 18.90
CA TYR A 2 -13.40 27.29 18.00
C TYR A 2 -13.87 26.92 16.57
N SER A 3 -14.77 27.74 16.02
CA SER A 3 -15.26 27.58 14.65
C SER A 3 -14.62 28.66 13.77
N ILE A 4 -14.05 28.25 12.66
CA ILE A 4 -13.42 29.13 11.68
C ILE A 4 -14.07 28.93 10.31
N SER A 5 -14.32 30.00 9.57
CA SER A 5 -14.75 29.89 8.17
C SER A 5 -13.58 29.52 7.27
N ILE A 6 -13.87 28.93 6.10
CA ILE A 6 -12.85 28.52 5.13
C ILE A 6 -12.03 29.71 4.65
N GLU A 7 -12.69 30.83 4.32
CA GLU A 7 -12.03 32.08 3.96
C GLU A 7 -11.05 32.55 5.05
N ARG A 8 -11.51 32.54 6.31
CA ARG A 8 -10.68 32.96 7.44
C ARG A 8 -9.49 32.03 7.63
N PHE A 9 -9.66 30.74 7.39
CA PHE A 9 -8.56 29.76 7.41
C PHE A 9 -7.52 30.12 6.35
N ALA A 10 -7.93 30.33 5.09
CA ALA A 10 -7.02 30.70 4.01
C ALA A 10 -6.25 31.99 4.28
N GLU A 11 -6.93 33.01 4.87
CA GLU A 11 -6.26 34.24 5.29
C GLU A 11 -5.21 34.03 6.39
N LEU A 12 -5.49 33.16 7.36
CA LEU A 12 -4.53 32.83 8.42
C LEU A 12 -3.30 32.11 7.86
N VAL A 13 -3.50 31.17 6.96
CA VAL A 13 -2.40 30.47 6.27
C VAL A 13 -1.55 31.47 5.48
N LYS A 14 -2.21 32.37 4.74
CA LYS A 14 -1.50 33.45 4.01
C LYS A 14 -0.67 34.30 4.96
N LYS A 15 -1.27 34.81 6.05
CA LYS A 15 -0.56 35.61 7.03
C LYS A 15 0.62 34.87 7.65
N TYR A 16 0.48 33.59 7.90
CA TYR A 16 1.58 32.74 8.39
C TYR A 16 2.73 32.68 7.39
N ILE A 17 2.43 32.40 6.11
CA ILE A 17 3.42 32.34 5.04
C ILE A 17 4.13 33.68 4.89
N ASP A 18 3.38 34.80 4.81
CA ASP A 18 3.93 36.14 4.65
C ASP A 18 4.86 36.52 5.83
N LYS A 19 4.53 36.09 7.05
CA LYS A 19 5.38 36.31 8.25
C LYS A 19 6.69 35.51 8.19
N LYS A 20 6.69 34.34 7.54
CA LYS A 20 7.88 33.46 7.43
C LYS A 20 8.82 33.84 6.29
N GLY A 21 8.35 34.62 5.35
CA GLY A 21 9.15 35.12 4.22
C GLY A 21 8.76 34.53 2.87
N ASN A 22 9.31 35.11 1.80
CA ASN A 22 8.88 34.84 0.42
C ASN A 22 9.09 33.39 -0.05
N ASN A 23 10.05 32.68 0.50
CA ASN A 23 10.38 31.31 0.09
C ASN A 23 9.71 30.24 0.95
N HIS A 24 8.81 30.65 1.86
CA HIS A 24 8.11 29.71 2.71
C HIS A 24 6.87 29.12 2.05
N HIS A 25 6.73 27.80 2.13
CA HIS A 25 5.59 27.05 1.62
C HIS A 25 4.96 26.23 2.75
N VAL A 26 3.67 25.96 2.64
CA VAL A 26 2.92 25.12 3.57
C VAL A 26 2.34 23.95 2.80
N VAL A 27 2.49 22.74 3.34
CA VAL A 27 1.91 21.51 2.78
C VAL A 27 0.95 20.94 3.81
N PHE A 28 -0.29 20.74 3.42
CA PHE A 28 -1.30 20.04 4.19
C PHE A 28 -1.36 18.61 3.70
N LEU A 29 -1.11 17.66 4.60
CA LEU A 29 -1.24 16.23 4.32
C LEU A 29 -2.51 15.75 5.03
N VAL A 30 -3.50 15.30 4.25
CA VAL A 30 -4.80 14.86 4.75
C VAL A 30 -4.99 13.40 4.36
N ASP A 31 -4.94 12.52 5.36
CA ASP A 31 -5.04 11.09 5.15
C ASP A 31 -6.50 10.62 5.18
N GLU A 32 -6.81 9.62 4.36
CA GLU A 32 -8.11 8.94 4.30
C GLU A 32 -9.32 9.87 4.11
N ILE A 33 -9.15 10.92 3.31
CA ILE A 33 -10.22 11.92 3.09
C ILE A 33 -11.50 11.31 2.54
N GLY A 34 -11.40 10.24 1.76
CA GLY A 34 -12.55 9.51 1.20
C GLY A 34 -13.45 8.91 2.27
N GLN A 35 -12.87 8.36 3.34
CA GLN A 35 -13.65 7.82 4.49
C GLN A 35 -14.32 8.95 5.29
N TYR A 36 -13.62 10.06 5.46
CA TYR A 36 -14.15 11.23 6.19
C TYR A 36 -15.33 11.87 5.47
N ILE A 37 -15.24 12.02 4.15
CA ILE A 37 -16.31 12.61 3.33
C ILE A 37 -17.49 11.63 3.20
N GLY A 38 -17.20 10.33 2.95
CA GLY A 38 -18.25 9.36 2.69
C GLY A 38 -19.25 9.85 1.64
N ASP A 39 -20.54 9.78 1.95
CA ASP A 39 -21.64 10.25 1.08
C ASP A 39 -22.05 11.71 1.35
N ASP A 40 -21.31 12.45 2.19
CA ASP A 40 -21.65 13.84 2.53
C ASP A 40 -21.17 14.83 1.48
N SER A 41 -22.10 15.23 0.61
CA SER A 41 -21.83 16.20 -0.46
C SER A 41 -21.41 17.58 0.06
N LYS A 42 -21.75 17.94 1.32
CA LYS A 42 -21.32 19.23 1.92
C LYS A 42 -19.86 19.20 2.28
N LEU A 43 -19.36 18.10 2.87
CA LEU A 43 -17.94 17.93 3.17
C LEU A 43 -17.10 17.94 1.90
N MET A 44 -17.62 17.33 0.84
CA MET A 44 -17.02 17.34 -0.47
C MET A 44 -16.88 18.76 -1.04
N LEU A 45 -17.97 19.54 -0.96
CA LEU A 45 -17.97 20.94 -1.38
C LEU A 45 -16.99 21.80 -0.52
N ASN A 46 -16.94 21.54 0.78
CA ASN A 46 -16.00 22.21 1.68
C ASN A 46 -14.55 21.94 1.29
N LEU A 47 -14.18 20.71 0.95
CA LEU A 47 -12.83 20.39 0.48
C LEU A 47 -12.48 21.16 -0.79
N GLN A 48 -13.41 21.24 -1.74
CA GLN A 48 -13.25 22.02 -2.95
C GLN A 48 -13.01 23.50 -2.63
N THR A 49 -13.85 24.10 -1.78
CA THR A 49 -13.74 25.51 -1.38
C THR A 49 -12.42 25.78 -0.67
N VAL A 50 -11.98 24.91 0.26
CA VAL A 50 -10.68 25.03 0.93
C VAL A 50 -9.54 25.05 -0.07
N THR A 51 -9.57 24.15 -1.07
CA THR A 51 -8.52 24.06 -2.09
C THR A 51 -8.45 25.32 -2.95
N GLU A 52 -9.61 25.83 -3.37
CA GLU A 52 -9.72 27.05 -4.16
C GLU A 52 -9.26 28.29 -3.40
N ASP A 53 -9.73 28.47 -2.17
CA ASP A 53 -9.41 29.64 -1.34
C ASP A 53 -7.93 29.67 -0.96
N LEU A 54 -7.34 28.51 -0.59
CA LEU A 54 -5.92 28.42 -0.34
C LEU A 54 -5.08 28.70 -1.61
N GLY A 55 -5.49 28.16 -2.76
CA GLY A 55 -4.83 28.40 -4.04
C GLY A 55 -4.81 29.89 -4.39
N THR A 56 -5.95 30.55 -4.24
CA THR A 56 -6.13 31.98 -4.53
C THR A 56 -5.39 32.87 -3.52
N ALA A 57 -5.60 32.65 -2.23
CA ALA A 57 -5.04 33.48 -1.16
C ALA A 57 -3.51 33.34 -1.09
N CYS A 58 -2.99 32.12 -1.21
CA CYS A 58 -1.57 31.82 -1.02
C CYS A 58 -0.75 31.82 -2.32
N ARG A 59 -1.37 31.97 -3.47
CA ARG A 59 -0.70 32.09 -4.79
C ARG A 59 0.32 30.99 -5.05
N GLY A 60 -0.09 29.73 -4.86
CA GLY A 60 0.76 28.55 -5.08
C GLY A 60 1.75 28.23 -3.96
N LYS A 61 1.72 28.93 -2.83
CA LYS A 61 2.59 28.64 -1.68
C LYS A 61 1.95 27.71 -0.64
N ALA A 62 0.69 27.36 -0.80
CA ALA A 62 0.00 26.36 0.02
C ALA A 62 -0.39 25.17 -0.88
N TRP A 63 -0.09 23.96 -0.41
CA TRP A 63 -0.33 22.71 -1.14
C TRP A 63 -1.19 21.81 -0.28
N ILE A 64 -2.12 21.11 -0.92
CA ILE A 64 -2.94 20.09 -0.28
C ILE A 64 -2.68 18.75 -0.97
N ILE A 65 -2.24 17.77 -0.20
CA ILE A 65 -2.06 16.39 -0.65
C ILE A 65 -3.05 15.54 0.15
N VAL A 66 -3.94 14.86 -0.55
CA VAL A 66 -4.95 14.00 0.05
C VAL A 66 -4.71 12.55 -0.32
N THR A 67 -4.99 11.62 0.58
CA THR A 67 -5.02 10.19 0.29
C THR A 67 -6.44 9.64 0.39
N SER A 68 -6.73 8.58 -0.34
CA SER A 68 -7.99 7.84 -0.25
C SER A 68 -7.73 6.36 -0.55
N GLN A 69 -8.32 5.46 0.22
CA GLN A 69 -8.24 4.01 -0.03
C GLN A 69 -9.17 3.56 -1.16
N GLN A 70 -10.28 4.23 -1.33
CA GLN A 70 -11.19 3.98 -2.44
C GLN A 70 -10.82 4.88 -3.60
N ASP A 71 -10.98 4.35 -4.80
CA ASP A 71 -10.89 5.17 -5.98
C ASP A 71 -11.92 6.30 -5.83
N ILE A 72 -11.40 7.52 -5.79
CA ILE A 72 -12.22 8.71 -5.61
C ILE A 72 -13.37 8.71 -6.66
N ASP A 73 -13.16 8.09 -7.81
CA ASP A 73 -14.19 7.89 -8.84
C ASP A 73 -15.28 6.89 -8.44
N SER A 74 -15.01 5.95 -7.52
CA SER A 74 -16.00 4.96 -7.09
C SER A 74 -16.97 5.47 -6.02
N ILE A 75 -16.52 6.42 -5.20
CA ILE A 75 -17.38 7.07 -4.18
C ILE A 75 -18.49 7.87 -4.83
N THR A 76 -18.34 8.25 -6.10
CA THR A 76 -19.20 9.18 -6.81
C THR A 76 -20.23 8.57 -7.73
N LYS A 77 -20.28 7.23 -7.84
CA LYS A 77 -21.35 6.56 -8.62
C LYS A 77 -22.76 6.73 -8.03
N VAL A 78 -22.89 7.32 -6.87
CA VAL A 78 -24.16 7.48 -6.14
C VAL A 78 -24.83 8.84 -6.37
N LYS A 79 -24.88 9.41 -7.47
CA LYS A 79 -25.68 10.59 -7.88
C LYS A 79 -24.84 11.79 -8.39
N GLY A 80 -24.72 11.82 -9.68
CA GLY A 80 -24.68 13.10 -10.43
C GLY A 80 -23.33 13.81 -10.42
N ASN A 81 -23.01 14.36 -11.54
CA ASN A 81 -22.00 15.31 -12.02
C ASN A 81 -21.17 16.19 -11.04
N ASP A 82 -21.26 16.04 -9.71
CA ASP A 82 -20.61 16.96 -8.78
C ASP A 82 -19.14 16.64 -8.54
N PHE A 83 -18.73 15.42 -8.77
CA PHE A 83 -17.36 15.00 -8.51
C PHE A 83 -16.36 15.38 -9.61
N SER A 84 -16.81 15.49 -10.84
CA SER A 84 -15.97 16.03 -11.91
C SER A 84 -15.43 17.44 -11.58
N LYS A 85 -16.18 18.18 -10.74
CA LYS A 85 -15.80 19.51 -10.26
C LYS A 85 -14.64 19.49 -9.28
N ILE A 86 -14.55 18.47 -8.39
CA ILE A 86 -13.42 18.30 -7.48
C ILE A 86 -12.21 17.81 -8.24
N GLN A 87 -12.41 16.89 -9.16
CA GLN A 87 -11.33 16.37 -10.00
C GLN A 87 -10.59 17.50 -10.73
N GLY A 88 -11.28 18.53 -11.16
CA GLY A 88 -10.68 19.69 -11.79
C GLY A 88 -9.83 20.58 -10.88
N ARG A 89 -9.82 20.32 -9.55
CA ARG A 89 -9.06 21.10 -8.55
C ARG A 89 -7.77 20.43 -8.10
N PHE A 90 -7.61 19.13 -8.39
CA PHE A 90 -6.39 18.39 -8.12
C PHE A 90 -5.67 18.10 -9.44
N ASP A 91 -4.62 18.85 -9.73
CA ASP A 91 -3.87 18.77 -10.98
C ASP A 91 -3.11 17.44 -11.12
N THR A 92 -2.63 16.91 -9.99
CA THR A 92 -1.83 15.70 -9.99
C THR A 92 -2.58 14.57 -9.26
N ARG A 93 -2.76 13.44 -9.96
CA ARG A 93 -3.36 12.23 -9.42
C ARG A 93 -2.38 11.09 -9.54
N LEU A 94 -2.19 10.41 -8.44
CA LEU A 94 -1.33 9.24 -8.36
C LEU A 94 -2.18 8.06 -7.89
N SER A 95 -2.32 7.08 -8.75
CA SER A 95 -2.94 5.80 -8.37
C SER A 95 -1.84 4.85 -7.93
N LEU A 96 -1.91 4.42 -6.67
CA LEU A 96 -1.04 3.38 -6.14
C LEU A 96 -1.72 2.04 -6.40
N SER A 97 -1.20 1.27 -7.34
CA SER A 97 -1.70 -0.07 -7.60
C SER A 97 -1.07 -1.09 -6.65
N SER A 98 -1.84 -2.11 -6.27
CA SER A 98 -1.37 -3.28 -5.52
C SER A 98 -0.35 -4.15 -6.27
N ALA A 99 -0.05 -3.82 -7.52
CA ALA A 99 0.90 -4.56 -8.34
C ALA A 99 2.31 -4.69 -7.73
N ASN A 100 2.63 -3.88 -6.72
CA ASN A 100 3.96 -3.83 -6.09
C ASN A 100 3.97 -4.32 -4.63
N VAL A 101 2.93 -5.02 -4.16
CA VAL A 101 2.91 -5.58 -2.78
C VAL A 101 4.11 -6.49 -2.55
N ASP A 102 4.51 -7.26 -3.54
CA ASP A 102 5.70 -8.11 -3.50
C ASP A 102 6.96 -7.29 -3.19
N GLU A 103 7.13 -6.14 -3.83
CA GLU A 103 8.26 -5.27 -3.60
C GLU A 103 8.26 -4.68 -2.19
N VAL A 104 7.08 -4.31 -1.69
CA VAL A 104 6.92 -3.81 -0.31
C VAL A 104 7.26 -4.90 0.70
N ILE A 105 6.78 -6.14 0.50
CA ILE A 105 7.12 -7.27 1.37
C ILE A 105 8.63 -7.50 1.37
N ARG A 106 9.27 -7.58 0.20
CA ARG A 106 10.73 -7.77 0.06
C ARG A 106 11.53 -6.68 0.77
N LYS A 107 11.14 -5.42 0.63
CA LYS A 107 11.88 -4.28 1.18
C LYS A 107 11.57 -3.97 2.65
N ARG A 108 10.36 -4.28 3.14
CA ARG A 108 9.93 -3.89 4.49
C ARG A 108 9.91 -5.04 5.48
N ILE A 109 9.64 -6.25 5.02
CA ILE A 109 9.53 -7.45 5.89
C ILE A 109 10.75 -8.33 5.74
N LEU A 110 11.23 -8.52 4.50
CA LEU A 110 12.26 -9.50 4.18
C LEU A 110 13.65 -8.89 3.96
N GLU A 111 13.85 -7.61 4.27
CA GLU A 111 15.16 -7.00 4.11
C GLU A 111 16.18 -7.64 5.04
N LYS A 112 17.31 -8.06 4.49
CA LYS A 112 18.44 -8.66 5.21
C LYS A 112 19.61 -7.67 5.24
N ASN A 113 20.37 -7.73 6.29
CA ASN A 113 21.66 -7.06 6.34
C ASN A 113 22.66 -7.70 5.34
N ALA A 114 23.84 -7.09 5.16
CA ALA A 114 24.84 -7.55 4.19
C ALA A 114 25.27 -9.00 4.45
N LEU A 115 25.54 -9.35 5.71
CA LEU A 115 25.94 -10.70 6.11
C LEU A 115 24.85 -11.73 5.79
N GLY A 116 23.59 -11.42 6.10
CA GLY A 116 22.48 -12.32 5.80
C GLY A 116 22.28 -12.54 4.30
N LYS A 117 22.44 -11.50 3.48
CA LYS A 117 22.39 -11.62 2.00
C LYS A 117 23.49 -12.53 1.48
N GLU A 118 24.70 -12.36 1.96
CA GLU A 118 25.85 -13.17 1.56
C GLU A 118 25.69 -14.64 1.99
N THR A 119 25.31 -14.87 3.24
CA THR A 119 25.06 -16.23 3.76
C THR A 119 23.99 -16.96 2.95
N LEU A 120 22.87 -16.28 2.64
CA LEU A 120 21.81 -16.87 1.85
C LEU A 120 22.21 -17.11 0.38
N ALA A 121 23.03 -16.24 -0.20
CA ALA A 121 23.56 -16.45 -1.54
C ALA A 121 24.44 -17.69 -1.60
N LEU A 122 25.34 -17.91 -0.63
CA LEU A 122 26.17 -19.10 -0.51
C LEU A 122 25.33 -20.37 -0.32
N LEU A 123 24.32 -20.29 0.56
CA LEU A 123 23.39 -21.40 0.78
C LEU A 123 22.65 -21.79 -0.50
N TYR A 124 22.25 -20.82 -1.31
CA TYR A 124 21.61 -21.09 -2.59
C TYR A 124 22.57 -21.77 -3.56
N ASP A 125 23.82 -21.29 -3.67
CA ASP A 125 24.83 -21.90 -4.55
C ASP A 125 25.09 -23.37 -4.19
N GLU A 126 25.10 -23.71 -2.90
CA GLU A 126 25.26 -25.10 -2.44
C GLU A 126 24.02 -25.98 -2.68
N LYS A 127 22.83 -25.43 -2.48
CA LYS A 127 21.57 -26.22 -2.41
C LYS A 127 20.59 -25.96 -3.53
N ALA A 128 20.93 -25.15 -4.55
CA ALA A 128 20.02 -24.76 -5.63
C ALA A 128 19.33 -25.95 -6.32
N THR A 129 20.10 -27.03 -6.59
CA THR A 129 19.55 -28.24 -7.21
C THR A 129 18.56 -28.96 -6.31
N ILE A 130 18.84 -29.06 -5.01
CA ILE A 130 17.95 -29.69 -4.03
C ILE A 130 16.66 -28.87 -3.91
N ILE A 131 16.78 -27.55 -3.76
CA ILE A 131 15.65 -26.64 -3.64
C ILE A 131 14.77 -26.71 -4.89
N ARG A 132 15.39 -26.73 -6.08
CA ARG A 132 14.65 -26.85 -7.34
C ARG A 132 13.89 -28.17 -7.44
N ASN A 133 14.50 -29.28 -7.05
CA ASN A 133 13.87 -30.61 -7.10
C ASN A 133 12.73 -30.77 -6.06
N LEU A 134 12.82 -30.07 -4.91
CA LEU A 134 11.75 -30.06 -3.91
C LEU A 134 10.52 -29.27 -4.37
N ILE A 135 10.70 -28.32 -5.29
CA ILE A 135 9.68 -27.35 -5.69
C ILE A 135 9.51 -27.40 -7.21
N ASP A 136 9.43 -28.60 -7.78
CA ASP A 136 9.18 -28.74 -9.20
C ASP A 136 7.67 -28.68 -9.49
N PHE A 137 7.27 -27.69 -10.30
CA PHE A 137 5.90 -27.56 -10.78
C PHE A 137 5.83 -28.00 -12.23
N LYS A 138 5.28 -29.16 -12.47
CA LYS A 138 4.99 -29.62 -13.82
C LYS A 138 3.78 -28.85 -14.36
N GLU A 139 3.90 -28.33 -15.58
CA GLU A 139 2.80 -27.73 -16.37
C GLU A 139 2.16 -26.43 -15.85
N CYS A 140 2.86 -25.61 -15.04
CA CYS A 140 2.35 -24.33 -14.56
C CYS A 140 3.26 -23.16 -14.95
N ALA A 141 2.92 -22.47 -16.03
CA ALA A 141 3.66 -21.29 -16.51
C ALA A 141 3.65 -20.10 -15.53
N GLU A 142 2.66 -20.02 -14.63
CA GLU A 142 2.49 -18.91 -13.68
C GLU A 142 3.27 -19.07 -12.37
N LYS A 143 3.80 -20.26 -12.10
CA LYS A 143 4.51 -20.51 -10.84
C LYS A 143 5.98 -20.16 -10.98
N LYS A 144 6.30 -18.94 -10.57
CA LYS A 144 7.68 -18.44 -10.59
C LYS A 144 8.52 -19.13 -9.51
N PHE A 145 9.68 -19.57 -9.92
CA PHE A 145 10.76 -20.02 -9.04
C PHE A 145 11.80 -18.91 -8.87
N TYR A 146 12.82 -19.12 -8.05
CA TYR A 146 13.92 -18.18 -7.90
C TYR A 146 14.68 -17.99 -9.21
N SER A 147 14.89 -16.74 -9.60
CA SER A 147 15.68 -16.39 -10.79
C SER A 147 17.19 -16.54 -10.60
N GLY A 148 17.65 -16.64 -9.34
CA GLY A 148 19.03 -16.81 -8.97
C GLY A 148 19.26 -16.55 -7.48
N ARG A 149 20.54 -16.56 -7.06
CA ARG A 149 20.94 -16.41 -5.66
C ARG A 149 20.50 -15.08 -5.03
N GLU A 150 20.50 -14.01 -5.80
CA GLU A 150 20.08 -12.68 -5.33
C GLU A 150 18.58 -12.63 -5.07
N ASP A 151 17.80 -13.21 -5.98
CA ASP A 151 16.35 -13.32 -5.81
C ASP A 151 16.01 -14.24 -4.64
N PHE A 152 16.72 -15.37 -4.49
CA PHE A 152 16.59 -16.23 -3.32
C PHE A 152 16.84 -15.45 -2.02
N ALA A 153 17.97 -14.74 -1.92
CA ALA A 153 18.30 -13.96 -0.73
C ALA A 153 17.27 -12.85 -0.45
N ALA A 154 16.69 -12.23 -1.50
CA ALA A 154 15.69 -11.19 -1.36
C ALA A 154 14.32 -11.73 -0.87
N VAL A 155 13.94 -12.94 -1.30
CA VAL A 155 12.61 -13.53 -1.05
C VAL A 155 12.59 -14.46 0.16
N TYR A 156 13.74 -15.07 0.50
CA TYR A 156 13.85 -16.01 1.63
C TYR A 156 13.15 -15.46 2.89
N PRO A 157 12.37 -16.25 3.61
CA PRO A 157 12.22 -17.72 3.54
C PRO A 157 11.06 -18.19 2.64
N PHE A 158 10.55 -17.34 1.78
CA PHE A 158 9.44 -17.64 0.88
C PHE A 158 9.91 -18.04 -0.52
N ILE A 159 8.98 -18.62 -1.29
CA ILE A 159 9.19 -19.00 -2.68
C ILE A 159 8.40 -18.01 -3.57
N PRO A 160 8.94 -17.52 -4.70
CA PRO A 160 8.30 -16.47 -5.50
C PRO A 160 6.84 -16.76 -5.89
N TYR A 161 6.46 -18.02 -6.18
CA TYR A 161 5.08 -18.35 -6.54
C TYR A 161 4.07 -18.07 -5.43
N GLN A 162 4.51 -18.07 -4.15
CA GLN A 162 3.62 -17.89 -3.00
C GLN A 162 2.98 -16.50 -2.98
N PHE A 163 3.66 -15.50 -3.50
CA PHE A 163 3.12 -14.14 -3.59
C PHE A 163 1.88 -14.09 -4.48
N ASN A 164 1.99 -14.61 -5.70
CA ASN A 164 0.87 -14.62 -6.64
C ASN A 164 -0.26 -15.54 -6.16
N LEU A 165 0.09 -16.73 -5.66
CA LEU A 165 -0.90 -17.69 -5.18
C LEU A 165 -1.70 -17.13 -4.00
N LEU A 166 -1.03 -16.54 -3.01
CA LEU A 166 -1.72 -15.93 -1.87
C LEU A 166 -2.60 -14.76 -2.30
N GLY A 167 -2.12 -13.90 -3.22
CA GLY A 167 -2.92 -12.83 -3.80
C GLY A 167 -4.19 -13.34 -4.47
N SER A 168 -4.09 -14.42 -5.24
CA SER A 168 -5.23 -15.07 -5.89
C SER A 168 -6.20 -15.67 -4.88
N VAL A 169 -5.70 -16.33 -3.83
CA VAL A 169 -6.51 -16.91 -2.75
C VAL A 169 -7.27 -15.81 -2.02
N LEU A 170 -6.61 -14.74 -1.58
CA LEU A 170 -7.26 -13.63 -0.88
C LEU A 170 -8.32 -12.94 -1.75
N THR A 171 -8.05 -12.79 -3.04
CA THR A 171 -9.03 -12.25 -4.00
C THR A 171 -10.24 -13.16 -4.13
N SER A 172 -10.03 -14.48 -4.22
CA SER A 172 -11.12 -15.47 -4.30
C SER A 172 -11.97 -15.50 -3.02
N ILE A 173 -11.34 -15.42 -1.84
CA ILE A 173 -12.05 -15.34 -0.57
C ILE A 173 -12.92 -14.07 -0.51
N ARG A 174 -12.39 -12.95 -0.96
CA ARG A 174 -13.13 -11.67 -0.99
C ARG A 174 -14.33 -11.72 -1.92
N THR A 175 -14.18 -12.36 -3.08
CA THR A 175 -15.20 -12.39 -4.12
C THR A 175 -16.29 -13.42 -3.82
N HIS A 176 -15.95 -14.58 -3.26
CA HIS A 176 -16.82 -15.74 -3.14
C HIS A 176 -17.06 -16.17 -1.68
N GLY A 177 -16.31 -15.66 -0.70
CA GLY A 177 -16.40 -16.05 0.69
C GLY A 177 -17.60 -15.41 1.41
N ALA A 178 -18.47 -16.23 1.99
CA ALA A 178 -19.66 -15.76 2.71
C ALA A 178 -19.32 -15.02 4.03
N SER A 179 -18.23 -15.37 4.71
CA SER A 179 -17.83 -14.81 6.01
C SER A 179 -16.44 -14.16 6.01
N GLY A 180 -15.69 -14.28 4.94
CA GLY A 180 -14.26 -13.90 4.88
C GLY A 180 -13.98 -12.46 4.41
N LYS A 181 -15.01 -11.63 4.20
CA LYS A 181 -14.79 -10.26 3.70
C LYS A 181 -13.89 -9.43 4.59
N HIS A 182 -13.98 -9.60 5.90
CA HIS A 182 -13.14 -8.88 6.87
C HIS A 182 -11.71 -9.42 6.96
N LEU A 183 -11.51 -10.72 6.72
CA LEU A 183 -10.19 -11.38 6.75
C LEU A 183 -9.35 -11.04 5.51
N ALA A 184 -9.99 -10.66 4.42
CA ALA A 184 -9.35 -10.40 3.13
C ALA A 184 -9.22 -8.91 2.81
N GLU A 185 -9.23 -8.02 3.79
CA GLU A 185 -9.09 -6.58 3.57
C GLU A 185 -7.69 -6.21 3.06
N GLY A 186 -7.52 -6.40 1.75
CA GLY A 186 -6.49 -5.74 0.97
C GLY A 186 -5.05 -6.20 1.22
N GLU A 187 -4.16 -5.30 0.89
CA GLU A 187 -2.72 -5.43 0.95
C GLU A 187 -2.19 -5.59 2.38
N ARG A 188 -2.88 -5.02 3.39
CA ARG A 188 -2.51 -5.13 4.80
C ARG A 188 -2.60 -6.57 5.30
N SER A 189 -3.61 -7.32 4.85
CA SER A 189 -3.74 -8.75 5.18
C SER A 189 -2.59 -9.56 4.60
N MET A 190 -2.19 -9.29 3.35
CA MET A 190 -1.06 -9.96 2.72
C MET A 190 0.25 -9.67 3.47
N LEU A 191 0.52 -8.41 3.82
CA LEU A 191 1.69 -8.04 4.63
C LEU A 191 1.71 -8.73 5.99
N ALA A 192 0.57 -8.79 6.68
CA ALA A 192 0.45 -9.46 7.97
C ALA A 192 0.74 -10.96 7.86
N LEU A 193 0.16 -11.64 6.87
CA LEU A 193 0.35 -13.07 6.65
C LEU A 193 1.82 -13.42 6.36
N PHE A 194 2.49 -12.66 5.51
CA PHE A 194 3.91 -12.86 5.26
C PHE A 194 4.76 -12.62 6.50
N LYS A 195 4.47 -11.57 7.28
CA LYS A 195 5.16 -11.29 8.54
C LYS A 195 4.97 -12.42 9.54
N GLU A 196 3.74 -12.84 9.81
CA GLU A 196 3.45 -13.89 10.78
C GLU A 196 4.06 -15.23 10.39
N SER A 197 3.95 -15.61 9.12
CA SER A 197 4.57 -16.83 8.63
C SER A 197 6.09 -16.81 8.75
N ALA A 198 6.73 -15.66 8.48
CA ALA A 198 8.18 -15.50 8.67
C ALA A 198 8.59 -15.62 10.15
N VAL A 199 7.81 -15.03 11.07
CA VAL A 199 8.07 -15.09 12.52
C VAL A 199 7.96 -16.53 13.04
N ARG A 200 7.04 -17.34 12.54
CA ARG A 200 6.88 -18.74 12.97
C ARG A 200 8.11 -19.60 12.72
N ILE A 201 8.92 -19.29 11.72
CA ILE A 201 10.12 -20.06 11.40
C ILE A 201 11.43 -19.34 11.81
N MET A 202 11.36 -18.18 12.44
CA MET A 202 12.54 -17.36 12.75
C MET A 202 13.61 -18.06 13.61
N ASN A 203 13.22 -19.08 14.38
CA ASN A 203 14.13 -19.86 15.23
C ASN A 203 14.58 -21.17 14.57
N GLN A 204 14.22 -21.42 13.32
CA GLN A 204 14.67 -22.61 12.59
C GLN A 204 16.05 -22.39 11.98
N GLU A 205 16.71 -23.49 11.61
CA GLU A 205 17.99 -23.43 10.94
C GLU A 205 17.93 -22.70 9.59
N ALA A 206 19.03 -22.06 9.21
CA ALA A 206 19.14 -21.40 7.93
C ALA A 206 18.92 -22.40 6.78
N GLY A 207 17.98 -22.09 5.89
CA GLY A 207 17.54 -22.98 4.81
C GLY A 207 16.12 -23.51 4.99
N ALA A 208 15.50 -23.33 6.15
CA ALA A 208 14.06 -23.59 6.32
C ALA A 208 13.23 -22.66 5.44
N LEU A 209 12.28 -23.22 4.70
CA LEU A 209 11.35 -22.46 3.85
C LEU A 209 9.96 -22.48 4.47
N VAL A 210 9.20 -21.42 4.28
CA VAL A 210 7.80 -21.34 4.72
C VAL A 210 6.93 -22.18 3.79
N PRO A 211 6.30 -23.27 4.28
CA PRO A 211 5.33 -24.00 3.48
C PRO A 211 4.02 -23.21 3.38
N PHE A 212 3.28 -23.42 2.27
CA PHE A 212 2.11 -22.59 1.97
C PHE A 212 0.97 -22.71 3.00
N ASN A 213 0.84 -23.86 3.68
CA ASN A 213 -0.16 -24.06 4.73
C ASN A 213 0.00 -23.09 5.92
N MET A 214 1.21 -22.57 6.18
CA MET A 214 1.40 -21.61 7.28
C MET A 214 0.65 -20.30 7.06
N PHE A 215 0.34 -19.93 5.82
CA PHE A 215 -0.53 -18.79 5.55
C PHE A 215 -1.98 -19.05 5.98
N TYR A 216 -2.44 -20.29 5.84
CA TYR A 216 -3.77 -20.67 6.32
C TYR A 216 -3.83 -20.58 7.85
N ASP A 217 -2.84 -21.15 8.53
CA ASP A 217 -2.75 -21.10 10.00
C ASP A 217 -2.60 -19.67 10.56
N ALA A 218 -2.20 -18.71 9.74
CA ALA A 218 -2.11 -17.29 10.11
C ALA A 218 -3.40 -16.51 9.82
N LEU A 219 -4.39 -17.13 9.12
CA LEU A 219 -5.71 -16.56 8.88
C LEU A 219 -6.72 -16.88 10.00
N GLU A 220 -6.44 -17.89 10.83
CA GLU A 220 -7.24 -18.24 11.99
C GLU A 220 -6.95 -17.30 13.18
#